data_3d2e3a9ce9c9ca102e07804b4daf9891
#
_entry.id   3d2e3a9ce9c9ca102e07804b4daf9891
#
_cell.length_a   1.000
_cell.length_b   1.000
_cell.length_c   1.000
_cell.angle_alpha   90.00
_cell.angle_beta   90.00
_cell.angle_gamma   90.00
#
_symmetry.space_group_name_H-M   'P 1'
#
loop_
_entity.id
_entity.type
_entity.pdbx_description
1 polymer ?
#
loop_
_entity_poly.entity_id
_entity_poly.type
_entity_poly.pdbx_seq_one_letter_code
_entity_poly.pdbx_strand_id
1 'polypeptide(L)'
;MTPSLKTHTYFITAYYKFIDIPDVEQAKPFFKETAEKNNILGLIILAKEGFNSTVAAKTPEDLENYKQSLLTHFKLDKLNFKDSTAGKAPFRRLVIKLRPE
;
A
#
# COMPACT_ATOMS: atom_id res chain seq x y z
N MET A 1 3.00 -6.96 33.03
CA MET A 1 3.14 -6.60 32.37
C MET A 1 2.97 -6.14 31.55
N THR A 2 2.74 -5.94 31.23
CA THR A 2 2.75 -5.70 30.36
C THR A 2 2.98 -4.60 29.61
N PRO A 3 3.92 -4.02 29.62
CA PRO A 3 4.27 -2.90 28.85
C PRO A 3 4.20 -3.12 27.39
N SER A 4 4.19 -4.31 27.04
CA SER A 4 4.06 -4.63 25.64
C SER A 4 2.80 -4.04 25.04
N LEU A 5 1.90 -3.58 25.85
CA LEU A 5 0.72 -2.92 25.35
C LEU A 5 1.02 -1.69 24.55
N LYS A 6 2.18 -1.09 24.78
CA LYS A 6 2.53 0.11 24.09
C LYS A 6 3.30 -0.14 22.81
N THR A 7 3.71 -1.35 22.60
CA THR A 7 4.45 -1.67 21.40
C THR A 7 3.57 -2.44 20.45
N HIS A 8 3.75 -2.14 19.20
CA HIS A 8 3.02 -2.82 18.16
C HIS A 8 3.94 -2.87 16.95
N THR A 9 3.99 -4.01 16.31
CA THR A 9 4.78 -4.13 15.11
C THR A 9 3.92 -3.78 13.92
N TYR A 10 4.41 -2.84 13.13
CA TYR A 10 3.76 -2.47 11.87
C TYR A 10 4.51 -3.15 10.74
N PHE A 11 3.76 -3.67 9.81
CA PHE A 11 4.29 -4.38 8.65
C PHE A 11 4.22 -3.45 7.46
N ILE A 12 5.37 -3.20 6.85
CA ILE A 12 5.53 -2.17 5.84
C ILE A 12 5.97 -2.79 4.55
N THR A 13 5.48 -2.30 3.43
CA THR A 13 6.02 -2.68 2.14
C THR A 13 6.14 -1.46 1.25
N ALA A 14 7.21 -1.43 0.49
CA ALA A 14 7.41 -0.42 -0.55
C ALA A 14 7.45 -1.14 -1.88
N TYR A 15 6.83 -0.55 -2.89
CA TYR A 15 6.78 -1.18 -4.20
C TYR A 15 6.57 -0.13 -5.26
N TYR A 16 6.97 -0.46 -6.47
CA TYR A 16 6.68 0.37 -7.63
C TYR A 16 6.50 -0.55 -8.82
N LYS A 17 5.84 -0.03 -9.84
CA LYS A 17 5.66 -0.76 -11.07
C LYS A 17 5.48 0.24 -12.20
N PHE A 18 6.21 0.04 -13.28
CA PHE A 18 5.98 0.79 -14.50
C PHE A 18 4.94 0.03 -15.32
N ILE A 19 3.78 0.62 -15.44
CA ILE A 19 2.66 0.02 -16.15
C ILE A 19 1.79 1.16 -16.63
N ASP A 20 1.26 1.02 -17.84
CA ASP A 20 0.45 2.07 -18.41
C ASP A 20 -0.87 2.23 -17.66
N ILE A 21 -1.12 3.41 -17.14
CA ILE A 21 -2.36 3.74 -16.46
C ILE A 21 -2.99 4.90 -17.21
N PRO A 22 -3.89 4.60 -18.17
CA PRO A 22 -4.42 5.67 -19.04
C PRO A 22 -5.16 6.74 -18.28
N ASP A 23 -5.86 6.37 -17.21
CA ASP A 23 -6.64 7.34 -16.44
C ASP A 23 -6.37 7.13 -14.96
N VAL A 24 -5.48 7.97 -14.43
CA VAL A 24 -5.08 7.84 -13.02
C VAL A 24 -6.23 8.14 -12.09
N GLU A 25 -7.15 9.00 -12.50
CA GLU A 25 -8.28 9.31 -11.64
C GLU A 25 -9.23 8.13 -11.51
N GLN A 26 -9.34 7.31 -12.53
CA GLN A 26 -10.14 6.10 -12.44
C GLN A 26 -9.43 5.01 -11.65
N ALA A 27 -8.12 5.04 -11.60
CA ALA A 27 -7.38 4.06 -10.81
C ALA A 27 -7.44 4.34 -9.32
N LYS A 28 -7.63 5.60 -8.95
CA LYS A 28 -7.62 6.00 -7.55
C LYS A 28 -8.65 5.25 -6.69
N PRO A 29 -9.90 5.10 -7.13
CA PRO A 29 -10.89 4.40 -6.28
C PRO A 29 -10.48 2.98 -5.93
N PHE A 30 -9.86 2.27 -6.84
CA PHE A 30 -9.40 0.92 -6.54
C PHE A 30 -8.39 0.93 -5.39
N PHE A 31 -7.39 1.81 -5.47
CA PHE A 31 -6.38 1.88 -4.42
C PHE A 31 -6.98 2.31 -3.11
N LYS A 32 -7.88 3.28 -3.15
CA LYS A 32 -8.50 3.77 -1.93
C LYS A 32 -9.34 2.69 -1.26
N GLU A 33 -10.18 2.03 -2.02
CA GLU A 33 -11.05 1.00 -1.46
C GLU A 33 -10.25 -0.19 -0.95
N THR A 34 -9.26 -0.60 -1.72
CA THR A 34 -8.45 -1.75 -1.33
C THR A 34 -7.66 -1.45 -0.07
N ALA A 35 -7.10 -0.26 0.02
CA ALA A 35 -6.34 0.12 1.21
C ALA A 35 -7.26 0.24 2.42
N GLU A 36 -8.43 0.86 2.26
CA GLU A 36 -9.34 1.01 3.39
C GLU A 36 -9.88 -0.33 3.86
N LYS A 37 -10.17 -1.21 2.92
CA LYS A 37 -10.67 -2.53 3.26
C LYS A 37 -9.68 -3.33 4.09
N ASN A 38 -8.41 -3.11 3.86
CA ASN A 38 -7.35 -3.85 4.54
C ASN A 38 -6.65 -3.02 5.60
N ASN A 39 -7.23 -1.89 5.99
CA ASN A 39 -6.70 -1.04 7.05
C ASN A 39 -5.26 -0.60 6.76
N ILE A 40 -5.00 -0.23 5.53
CA ILE A 40 -3.67 0.18 5.07
C ILE A 40 -3.53 1.67 5.22
N LEU A 41 -2.38 2.10 5.73
CA LEU A 41 -2.02 3.52 5.79
C LEU A 41 -0.76 3.71 4.98
N GLY A 42 -0.53 4.93 4.53
CA GLY A 42 0.70 5.22 3.81
C GLY A 42 0.50 6.16 2.66
N LEU A 43 1.47 6.17 1.76
CA LEU A 43 1.48 7.05 0.60
C LEU A 43 1.48 6.23 -0.67
N ILE A 44 0.51 6.49 -1.52
CA ILE A 44 0.39 5.86 -2.83
C ILE A 44 0.45 6.95 -3.88
N ILE A 45 1.37 6.85 -4.82
CA ILE A 45 1.53 7.83 -5.89
C ILE A 45 1.17 7.14 -7.20
N LEU A 46 0.20 7.72 -7.90
CA LEU A 46 -0.27 7.19 -9.18
C LEU A 46 0.10 8.14 -10.30
N ALA A 47 0.62 7.59 -11.38
CA ALA A 47 0.97 8.36 -12.57
C ALA A 47 0.62 7.54 -13.79
N LYS A 48 0.63 8.17 -14.95
CA LYS A 48 0.31 7.44 -16.18
C LYS A 48 1.29 6.32 -16.46
N GLU A 49 2.53 6.47 -16.01
CA GLU A 49 3.54 5.45 -16.26
C GLU A 49 3.62 4.40 -15.16
N GLY A 50 2.78 4.49 -14.13
CA GLY A 50 2.76 3.47 -13.10
C GLY A 50 2.47 4.00 -11.72
N PHE A 51 2.88 3.22 -10.72
CA PHE A 51 2.63 3.61 -9.34
C PHE A 51 3.86 3.37 -8.48
N ASN A 52 3.92 4.09 -7.38
CA ASN A 52 5.01 4.02 -6.42
C ASN A 52 4.39 4.24 -5.04
N SER A 53 4.67 3.36 -4.11
CA SER A 53 3.96 3.38 -2.84
C SER A 53 4.82 2.89 -1.70
N THR A 54 4.52 3.41 -0.51
CA THR A 54 5.02 2.83 0.74
C THR A 54 3.83 2.80 1.68
N VAL A 55 3.45 1.62 2.11
CA VAL A 55 2.25 1.43 2.91
C VAL A 55 2.56 0.56 4.11
N ALA A 56 1.68 0.63 5.11
CA ALA A 56 1.86 -0.11 6.35
C ALA A 56 0.53 -0.67 6.81
N ALA A 57 0.61 -1.82 7.47
CA ALA A 57 -0.54 -2.49 8.05
C ALA A 57 -0.21 -2.92 9.48
N LYS A 58 -1.23 -3.12 10.28
CA LYS A 58 -1.05 -3.58 11.65
C LYS A 58 -0.87 -5.08 11.74
N THR A 59 -1.30 -5.83 10.75
CA THR A 59 -1.17 -7.28 10.74
C THR A 59 -0.57 -7.75 9.43
N PRO A 60 0.12 -8.89 9.45
CA PRO A 60 0.64 -9.44 8.19
C PRO A 60 -0.48 -9.84 7.24
N GLU A 61 -1.61 -10.28 7.77
CA GLU A 61 -2.72 -10.67 6.91
C GLU A 61 -3.27 -9.52 6.11
N ASP A 62 -3.42 -8.36 6.76
CA ASP A 62 -3.92 -7.18 6.05
C ASP A 62 -2.98 -6.80 4.93
N LEU A 63 -1.68 -6.84 5.20
CA LEU A 63 -0.71 -6.48 4.18
C LEU A 63 -0.73 -7.49 3.04
N GLU A 64 -0.81 -8.77 3.36
CA GLU A 64 -0.83 -9.80 2.33
C GLU A 64 -2.09 -9.69 1.47
N ASN A 65 -3.24 -9.45 2.08
CA ASN A 65 -4.49 -9.29 1.34
C ASN A 65 -4.40 -8.09 0.40
N TYR A 66 -3.79 -7.00 0.86
CA TYR A 66 -3.59 -5.84 0.02
C TYR A 66 -2.71 -6.18 -1.19
N LYS A 67 -1.59 -6.87 -0.93
CA LYS A 67 -0.69 -7.26 -2.02
C LYS A 67 -1.40 -8.13 -3.05
N GLN A 68 -2.16 -9.10 -2.59
CA GLN A 68 -2.85 -10.01 -3.51
C GLN A 68 -3.89 -9.27 -4.33
N SER A 69 -4.55 -8.29 -3.73
CA SER A 69 -5.52 -7.49 -4.47
C SER A 69 -4.87 -6.70 -5.59
N LEU A 70 -3.67 -6.16 -5.33
CA LEU A 70 -2.94 -5.45 -6.37
C LEU A 70 -2.57 -6.38 -7.52
N LEU A 71 -2.04 -7.55 -7.19
CA LEU A 71 -1.63 -8.49 -8.23
C LEU A 71 -2.81 -8.93 -9.07
N THR A 72 -3.94 -9.20 -8.43
CA THR A 72 -5.13 -9.63 -9.14
C THR A 72 -5.68 -8.53 -10.03
N HIS A 73 -5.78 -7.32 -9.49
CA HIS A 73 -6.38 -6.22 -10.21
C HIS A 73 -5.58 -5.88 -11.48
N PHE A 74 -4.28 -5.85 -11.36
CA PHE A 74 -3.42 -5.50 -12.49
C PHE A 74 -2.95 -6.70 -13.29
N LYS A 75 -3.42 -7.89 -12.90
CA LYS A 75 -3.10 -9.13 -13.63
C LYS A 75 -1.60 -9.35 -13.70
N LEU A 76 -0.95 -9.20 -12.56
CA LEU A 76 0.50 -9.36 -12.45
C LEU A 76 0.83 -10.65 -11.76
N ASP A 77 1.89 -11.32 -12.21
CA ASP A 77 2.36 -12.51 -11.53
C ASP A 77 3.01 -12.15 -10.21
N LYS A 78 3.74 -11.05 -10.18
CA LYS A 78 4.44 -10.64 -8.97
C LYS A 78 4.81 -9.17 -9.05
N LEU A 79 5.09 -8.61 -7.88
CA LEU A 79 5.67 -7.28 -7.73
C LEU A 79 6.86 -7.40 -6.79
N ASN A 80 7.83 -6.51 -6.96
CA ASN A 80 8.97 -6.46 -6.06
C ASN A 80 8.57 -5.69 -4.82
N PHE A 81 7.99 -6.40 -3.86
CA PHE A 81 7.64 -5.81 -2.58
C PHE A 81 8.86 -5.82 -1.67
N LYS A 82 9.22 -4.66 -1.15
CA LYS A 82 10.31 -4.56 -0.19
C LYS A 82 9.70 -4.41 1.19
N ASP A 83 9.71 -5.50 1.93
CA ASP A 83 9.04 -5.56 3.22
C ASP A 83 9.99 -5.18 4.35
N SER A 84 9.41 -4.55 5.37
CA SER A 84 10.13 -4.22 6.58
C SER A 84 9.13 -4.11 7.72
N THR A 85 9.62 -3.83 8.91
CA THR A 85 8.76 -3.65 10.07
C THR A 85 9.21 -2.44 10.85
N ALA A 86 8.31 -1.93 11.67
CA ALA A 86 8.61 -0.81 12.55
C ALA A 86 7.81 -0.94 13.83
N GLY A 87 8.38 -0.44 14.92
CA GLY A 87 7.71 -0.46 16.21
C GLY A 87 6.79 0.71 16.45
N LYS A 88 6.80 1.68 15.55
CA LYS A 88 5.92 2.84 15.62
C LYS A 88 5.16 2.95 14.32
N ALA A 89 3.98 3.55 14.40
CA ALA A 89 3.20 3.78 13.20
C ALA A 89 3.97 4.72 12.26
N PRO A 90 4.35 4.23 11.07
CA PRO A 90 5.11 5.08 10.15
C PRO A 90 4.25 6.10 9.45
N PHE A 91 2.93 5.88 9.43
CA PHE A 91 2.00 6.78 8.78
C PHE A 91 0.79 6.96 9.67
N ARG A 92 0.20 8.15 9.60
CA ARG A 92 -1.02 8.44 10.37
C ARG A 92 -2.28 8.25 9.56
N ARG A 93 -2.16 8.26 8.25
CA ARG A 93 -3.33 8.15 7.39
C ARG A 93 -2.90 7.67 6.03
N LEU A 94 -3.90 7.42 5.21
CA LEU A 94 -3.68 7.05 3.81
C LEU A 94 -3.72 8.31 2.95
N VAL A 95 -2.72 8.48 2.12
CA VAL A 95 -2.66 9.59 1.18
C VAL A 95 -2.43 9.01 -0.21
N ILE A 96 -3.28 9.38 -1.15
CA ILE A 96 -3.12 8.96 -2.54
C ILE A 96 -2.92 10.22 -3.38
N LYS A 97 -1.75 10.31 -4.00
CA LYS A 97 -1.41 11.45 -4.84
C LYS A 97 -1.44 11.06 -6.30
N LEU A 98 -2.04 11.91 -7.10
CA LEU A 98 -2.09 11.71 -8.54
C LEU A 98 -1.09 12.63 -9.20
N ARG A 99 -0.30 12.09 -10.09
CA ARG A 99 0.64 12.89 -10.87
C ARG A 99 0.17 12.90 -12.31
N PRO A 100 -0.01 14.08 -12.89
CA PRO A 100 -0.57 14.15 -14.25
C PRO A 100 0.38 13.65 -15.31
N GLU A 101 1.65 13.52 -15.00
CA GLU A 101 2.53 13.03 -16.04
C GLU A 101 3.62 12.14 -15.57
#